data_b2523e1dc2380b9364a09f91cdd952c4
#
_entry.id   b2523e1dc2380b9364a09f91cdd952c4
#
_cell.length_a   1.000
_cell.length_b   1.000
_cell.length_c   1.000
_cell.angle_alpha   90.00
_cell.angle_beta   90.00
_cell.angle_gamma   90.00
#
_symmetry.space_group_name_H-M   'P 1'
#
loop_
_entity.id
_entity.type
_entity.pdbx_description
1 polymer ?
#
loop_
_entity_poly.entity_id
_entity_poly.type
_entity_poly.pdbx_seq_one_letter_code
_entity_poly.pdbx_strand_id
1 'polypeptide(L)'
;MVEKVNPPVSARSYGQFCALARSLDVIGDRWTLLIVRELLPGEMRYGELKTSLAGIATNLLADRLRSLEANGIVERHLDGAGVVYRLTPWGAELREPMEALGRWGIPLLASGRGDDAFQPRWLTLAVPALLRGRTASPTVEAGIEVEGFLMVVRVDKAGPSAFVPAERPSTVLTASPDTVVGLATGTVGVDEAVTEGVLQGDASPLRAIFPQRQ
;
A
#
# COMPACT_ATOMS: atom_id res chain seq x y z
N MET A 1 3.87 20.81 -14.87
CA MET A 1 2.60 21.17 -15.59
C MET A 1 1.52 20.35 -14.91
N VAL A 2 0.63 20.95 -14.11
CA VAL A 2 -0.45 20.21 -13.43
C VAL A 2 -1.42 19.80 -14.53
N GLU A 3 -1.52 18.48 -14.75
CA GLU A 3 -2.48 17.90 -15.68
C GLU A 3 -3.88 18.34 -15.26
N LYS A 4 -4.69 18.81 -16.22
CA LYS A 4 -6.07 19.25 -15.93
C LYS A 4 -6.88 18.04 -15.47
N VAL A 5 -7.01 17.86 -14.16
CA VAL A 5 -7.96 16.92 -13.59
C VAL A 5 -9.37 17.47 -13.87
N ASN A 6 -10.20 16.69 -14.56
CA ASN A 6 -11.59 17.05 -14.77
C ASN A 6 -12.32 17.17 -13.43
N PRO A 7 -13.29 18.12 -13.29
CA PRO A 7 -14.07 18.20 -12.07
C PRO A 7 -14.77 16.87 -11.78
N PRO A 8 -14.90 16.48 -10.49
CA PRO A 8 -15.47 15.19 -10.11
C PRO A 8 -16.89 15.01 -10.64
N VAL A 9 -17.16 13.84 -11.21
CA VAL A 9 -18.49 13.43 -11.70
C VAL A 9 -19.33 12.89 -10.53
N SER A 10 -19.16 13.40 -9.32
CA SER A 10 -19.95 12.98 -8.17
C SER A 10 -21.33 13.64 -8.19
N ALA A 11 -22.38 12.83 -8.06
CA ALA A 11 -23.75 13.32 -7.86
C ALA A 11 -23.94 13.99 -6.49
N ARG A 12 -22.98 13.87 -5.57
CA ARG A 12 -22.96 14.45 -4.23
C ARG A 12 -21.73 15.31 -4.07
N SER A 13 -21.89 16.61 -3.90
CA SER A 13 -20.81 17.54 -3.62
C SER A 13 -21.12 18.31 -2.34
N TYR A 14 -20.08 18.54 -1.53
CA TYR A 14 -20.17 19.44 -0.37
C TYR A 14 -20.41 20.90 -0.78
N GLY A 15 -20.27 21.24 -2.05
CA GLY A 15 -20.43 22.61 -2.56
C GLY A 15 -19.39 23.60 -2.02
N GLN A 16 -18.27 23.11 -1.48
CA GLN A 16 -17.23 23.92 -0.87
C GLN A 16 -16.05 24.14 -1.82
N PHE A 17 -15.54 25.35 -1.90
CA PHE A 17 -14.29 25.66 -2.60
C PHE A 17 -13.11 25.40 -1.66
N CYS A 18 -12.88 24.13 -1.38
CA CYS A 18 -11.84 23.62 -0.48
C CYS A 18 -11.28 22.34 -1.07
N ALA A 19 -9.94 22.23 -1.19
CA ALA A 19 -9.30 21.04 -1.77
C ALA A 19 -9.66 19.76 -1.01
N LEU A 20 -9.72 19.81 0.32
CA LEU A 20 -10.14 18.66 1.13
C LEU A 20 -11.59 18.24 0.84
N ALA A 21 -12.53 19.20 0.78
CA ALA A 21 -13.91 18.89 0.46
C ALA A 21 -14.04 18.28 -0.96
N ARG A 22 -13.30 18.82 -1.94
CA ARG A 22 -13.26 18.28 -3.30
C ARG A 22 -12.65 16.89 -3.35
N SER A 23 -11.61 16.60 -2.56
CA SER A 23 -11.07 15.25 -2.45
C SER A 23 -12.12 14.29 -1.87
N LEU A 24 -12.84 14.69 -0.84
CA LEU A 24 -13.90 13.88 -0.24
C LEU A 24 -15.11 13.69 -1.17
N ASP A 25 -15.40 14.63 -2.08
CA ASP A 25 -16.38 14.42 -3.15
C ASP A 25 -16.03 13.22 -4.04
N VAL A 26 -14.73 12.89 -4.18
CA VAL A 26 -14.21 11.79 -5.03
C VAL A 26 -13.97 10.51 -4.23
N ILE A 27 -13.30 10.61 -3.07
CA ILE A 27 -12.81 9.44 -2.31
C ILE A 27 -13.50 9.24 -0.96
N GLY A 28 -14.42 10.10 -0.55
CA GLY A 28 -15.03 10.08 0.79
C GLY A 28 -16.02 8.95 1.02
N ASP A 29 -16.42 8.23 0.00
CA ASP A 29 -17.32 7.09 0.15
C ASP A 29 -16.61 5.89 0.82
N ARG A 30 -17.35 5.18 1.67
CA ARG A 30 -16.87 3.94 2.29
C ARG A 30 -16.40 2.94 1.23
N TRP A 31 -15.32 2.24 1.49
CA TRP A 31 -14.60 1.29 0.64
C TRP A 31 -13.69 1.90 -0.43
N THR A 32 -13.85 3.16 -0.81
CA THR A 32 -13.10 3.78 -1.91
C THR A 32 -11.59 3.70 -1.68
N LEU A 33 -11.10 4.19 -0.54
CA LEU A 33 -9.67 4.12 -0.21
C LEU A 33 -9.18 2.67 0.00
N LEU A 34 -10.05 1.76 0.46
CA LEU A 34 -9.68 0.34 0.57
C LEU A 34 -9.51 -0.32 -0.81
N ILE A 35 -10.33 0.06 -1.80
CA ILE A 35 -10.14 -0.38 -3.20
C ILE A 35 -8.82 0.17 -3.74
N VAL A 36 -8.53 1.45 -3.52
CA VAL A 36 -7.25 2.06 -3.92
C VAL A 36 -6.08 1.32 -3.27
N ARG A 37 -6.16 0.99 -1.97
CA ARG A 37 -5.14 0.21 -1.25
C ARG A 37 -4.85 -1.12 -1.95
N GLU A 38 -5.88 -1.83 -2.38
CA GLU A 38 -5.69 -3.11 -3.08
C GLU A 38 -4.98 -2.95 -4.43
N LEU A 39 -5.17 -1.82 -5.11
CA LEU A 39 -4.58 -1.54 -6.42
C LEU A 39 -3.18 -0.88 -6.34
N LEU A 40 -2.75 -0.38 -5.18
CA LEU A 40 -1.43 0.24 -5.01
C LEU A 40 -0.25 -0.71 -5.31
N PRO A 41 -0.30 -2.01 -4.94
CA PRO A 41 0.77 -2.95 -5.28
C PRO A 41 0.78 -3.38 -6.75
N GLY A 42 -0.31 -3.21 -7.47
CA GLY A 42 -0.46 -3.62 -8.87
C GLY A 42 -1.92 -3.82 -9.26
N GLU A 43 -2.12 -4.07 -10.54
CA GLU A 43 -3.45 -4.33 -11.11
C GLU A 43 -4.10 -5.59 -10.57
N MET A 44 -5.43 -5.59 -10.56
CA MET A 44 -6.23 -6.72 -10.08
C MET A 44 -7.49 -6.92 -10.93
N ARG A 45 -7.94 -8.17 -10.99
CA ARG A 45 -9.24 -8.52 -11.55
C ARG A 45 -10.37 -8.23 -10.56
N TYR A 46 -11.58 -8.08 -11.07
CA TYR A 46 -12.76 -7.88 -10.22
C TYR A 46 -12.92 -8.95 -9.14
N GLY A 47 -12.72 -10.23 -9.50
CA GLY A 47 -12.83 -11.35 -8.56
C GLY A 47 -11.79 -11.30 -7.45
N GLU A 48 -10.56 -10.89 -7.76
CA GLU A 48 -9.47 -10.73 -6.80
C GLU A 48 -9.78 -9.58 -5.81
N LEU A 49 -10.23 -8.42 -6.33
CA LEU A 49 -10.69 -7.30 -5.51
C LEU A 49 -11.85 -7.71 -4.59
N LYS A 50 -12.82 -8.47 -5.11
CA LYS A 50 -13.95 -8.96 -4.33
C LYS A 50 -13.52 -9.89 -3.20
N THR A 51 -12.52 -10.73 -3.44
CA THR A 51 -11.95 -11.65 -2.44
C THR A 51 -11.13 -10.88 -1.39
N SER A 52 -10.27 -9.95 -1.81
CA SER A 52 -9.45 -9.13 -0.89
C SER A 52 -10.29 -8.22 0.01
N LEU A 53 -11.41 -7.70 -0.49
CA LEU A 53 -12.31 -6.81 0.22
C LEU A 53 -13.46 -7.59 0.85
N ALA A 54 -13.14 -8.51 1.76
CA ALA A 54 -14.15 -9.30 2.46
C ALA A 54 -15.24 -8.40 3.08
N GLY A 55 -16.51 -8.75 2.83
CA GLY A 55 -17.66 -7.98 3.35
C GLY A 55 -18.20 -6.87 2.44
N ILE A 56 -17.51 -6.48 1.34
CA ILE A 56 -18.11 -5.57 0.36
C ILE A 56 -19.20 -6.29 -0.45
N ALA A 57 -20.37 -5.67 -0.63
CA ALA A 57 -21.40 -6.21 -1.53
C ALA A 57 -20.97 -6.11 -2.99
N THR A 58 -21.33 -7.09 -3.83
CA THR A 58 -20.90 -7.16 -5.24
C THR A 58 -21.31 -5.91 -6.03
N ASN A 59 -22.55 -5.48 -5.91
CA ASN A 59 -23.05 -4.26 -6.56
C ASN A 59 -22.32 -3.01 -6.06
N LEU A 60 -21.99 -2.93 -4.76
CA LEU A 60 -21.28 -1.79 -4.19
C LEU A 60 -19.84 -1.71 -4.74
N LEU A 61 -19.12 -2.83 -4.86
CA LEU A 61 -17.80 -2.85 -5.48
C LEU A 61 -17.87 -2.36 -6.93
N ALA A 62 -18.83 -2.86 -7.71
CA ALA A 62 -19.03 -2.42 -9.08
C ALA A 62 -19.35 -0.92 -9.19
N ASP A 63 -20.18 -0.39 -8.28
CA ASP A 63 -20.52 1.04 -8.25
C ASP A 63 -19.29 1.90 -7.89
N ARG A 64 -18.48 1.47 -6.91
CA ARG A 64 -17.25 2.18 -6.52
C ARG A 64 -16.21 2.16 -7.63
N LEU A 65 -16.00 1.05 -8.31
CA LEU A 65 -15.08 0.96 -9.45
C LEU A 65 -15.52 1.88 -10.60
N ARG A 66 -16.81 1.90 -10.92
CA ARG A 66 -17.36 2.84 -11.93
C ARG A 66 -17.15 4.31 -11.54
N SER A 67 -17.37 4.64 -10.27
CA SER A 67 -17.13 5.99 -9.75
C SER A 67 -15.65 6.37 -9.82
N LEU A 68 -14.75 5.48 -9.40
CA LEU A 68 -13.30 5.70 -9.47
C LEU A 68 -12.81 5.85 -10.92
N GLU A 69 -13.36 5.07 -11.85
CA GLU A 69 -13.07 5.18 -13.29
C GLU A 69 -13.56 6.53 -13.85
N ALA A 70 -14.80 6.91 -13.55
CA ALA A 70 -15.38 8.18 -14.00
C ALA A 70 -14.62 9.41 -13.47
N ASN A 71 -14.00 9.30 -12.28
CA ASN A 71 -13.18 10.33 -11.68
C ASN A 71 -11.68 10.21 -12.05
N GLY A 72 -11.29 9.29 -12.93
CA GLY A 72 -9.91 9.16 -13.40
C GLY A 72 -8.91 8.65 -12.37
N ILE A 73 -9.36 8.01 -11.29
CA ILE A 73 -8.51 7.37 -10.27
C ILE A 73 -8.08 5.98 -10.70
N VAL A 74 -9.01 5.24 -11.31
CA VAL A 74 -8.83 3.88 -11.78
C VAL A 74 -9.09 3.84 -13.28
N GLU A 75 -8.37 3.02 -13.97
CA GLU A 75 -8.66 2.64 -15.35
C GLU A 75 -8.76 1.13 -15.47
N ARG A 76 -9.52 0.67 -16.44
CA ARG A 76 -9.62 -0.74 -16.80
C ARG A 76 -9.06 -0.98 -18.18
N HIS A 77 -8.40 -2.10 -18.35
CA HIS A 77 -7.92 -2.56 -19.65
C HIS A 77 -8.06 -4.07 -19.78
N LEU A 78 -7.87 -4.57 -20.99
CA LEU A 78 -7.85 -6.00 -21.27
C LEU A 78 -6.40 -6.49 -21.21
N ASP A 79 -6.17 -7.53 -20.42
CA ASP A 79 -4.94 -8.31 -20.49
C ASP A 79 -5.25 -9.64 -21.17
N GLY A 80 -4.95 -10.22 -22.06
CA GLY A 80 -5.25 -11.50 -22.73
C GLY A 80 -6.22 -12.47 -22.03
N ALA A 81 -6.46 -12.34 -20.72
CA ALA A 81 -7.32 -13.20 -19.91
C ALA A 81 -8.58 -12.49 -19.35
N GLY A 82 -8.76 -11.20 -19.66
CA GLY A 82 -9.98 -10.46 -19.32
C GLY A 82 -9.71 -9.03 -18.80
N VAL A 83 -10.71 -8.46 -18.12
CA VAL A 83 -10.65 -7.10 -17.60
C VAL A 83 -9.86 -7.06 -16.30
N VAL A 84 -8.87 -6.16 -16.23
CA VAL A 84 -8.12 -5.78 -15.03
C VAL A 84 -8.32 -4.30 -14.73
N TYR A 85 -8.22 -3.97 -13.45
CA TYR A 85 -8.29 -2.62 -12.90
C TYR A 85 -6.92 -2.22 -12.38
N ARG A 86 -6.47 -1.01 -12.70
CA ARG A 86 -5.24 -0.43 -12.18
C ARG A 86 -5.43 1.04 -11.83
N LEU A 87 -4.57 1.58 -10.99
CA LEU A 87 -4.56 3.01 -10.73
C LEU A 87 -4.00 3.77 -11.93
N THR A 88 -4.60 4.92 -12.22
CA THR A 88 -3.99 5.91 -13.09
C THR A 88 -2.78 6.55 -12.37
N PRO A 89 -1.89 7.31 -13.07
CA PRO A 89 -0.85 8.08 -12.40
C PRO A 89 -1.39 8.97 -11.28
N TRP A 90 -2.51 9.66 -11.51
CA TRP A 90 -3.17 10.48 -10.50
C TRP A 90 -3.76 9.65 -9.33
N GLY A 91 -4.35 8.50 -9.62
CA GLY A 91 -4.83 7.57 -8.60
C GLY A 91 -3.70 7.05 -7.71
N ALA A 92 -2.51 6.83 -8.28
CA ALA A 92 -1.33 6.37 -7.54
C ALA A 92 -0.79 7.45 -6.56
N GLU A 93 -1.03 8.75 -6.81
CA GLU A 93 -0.67 9.84 -5.89
C GLU A 93 -1.43 9.77 -4.56
N LEU A 94 -2.54 9.01 -4.48
CA LEU A 94 -3.25 8.75 -3.23
C LEU A 94 -2.41 7.94 -2.22
N ARG A 95 -1.28 7.35 -2.62
CA ARG A 95 -0.37 6.64 -1.72
C ARG A 95 0.05 7.50 -0.53
N GLU A 96 0.55 8.71 -0.77
CA GLU A 96 1.06 9.58 0.29
C GLU A 96 -0.02 10.00 1.31
N PRO A 97 -1.21 10.49 0.90
CA PRO A 97 -2.32 10.74 1.83
C PRO A 97 -2.76 9.50 2.60
N MET A 98 -2.76 8.32 1.96
CA MET A 98 -3.16 7.08 2.62
C MET A 98 -2.11 6.59 3.63
N GLU A 99 -0.83 6.75 3.35
CA GLU A 99 0.24 6.50 4.32
C GLU A 99 0.13 7.43 5.52
N ALA A 100 -0.19 8.72 5.29
CA ALA A 100 -0.42 9.68 6.37
C ALA A 100 -1.64 9.31 7.22
N LEU A 101 -2.73 8.89 6.58
CA LEU A 101 -3.94 8.40 7.26
C LEU A 101 -3.66 7.11 8.04
N GLY A 102 -2.89 6.18 7.45
CA GLY A 102 -2.46 4.95 8.11
C GLY A 102 -1.68 5.23 9.40
N ARG A 103 -0.69 6.14 9.34
CA ARG A 103 0.07 6.56 10.53
C ARG A 103 -0.83 7.18 11.62
N TRP A 104 -1.76 8.04 11.23
CA TRP A 104 -2.74 8.62 12.15
C TRP A 104 -3.61 7.54 12.81
N GLY A 105 -3.94 6.47 12.07
CA GLY A 105 -4.77 5.36 12.55
C GLY A 105 -4.05 4.33 13.43
N ILE A 106 -2.71 4.34 13.54
CA ILE A 106 -1.94 3.37 14.34
C ILE A 106 -2.50 3.18 15.78
N PRO A 107 -2.84 4.24 16.54
CA PRO A 107 -3.38 4.07 17.89
C PRO A 107 -4.67 3.24 17.94
N LEU A 108 -5.42 3.16 16.84
CA LEU A 108 -6.66 2.36 16.77
C LEU A 108 -6.38 0.84 16.74
N LEU A 109 -5.12 0.43 16.51
CA LEU A 109 -4.69 -0.97 16.52
C LEU A 109 -4.25 -1.45 17.90
N ALA A 110 -4.29 -0.61 18.93
CA ALA A 110 -3.80 -0.91 20.29
C ALA A 110 -4.51 -2.11 20.94
N SER A 111 -5.75 -2.42 20.53
CA SER A 111 -6.50 -3.60 21.00
C SER A 111 -6.02 -4.93 20.38
N GLY A 112 -5.04 -4.88 19.49
CA GLY A 112 -4.58 -6.03 18.73
C GLY A 112 -5.51 -6.39 17.56
N ARG A 113 -5.11 -7.39 16.79
CA ARG A 113 -5.78 -7.81 15.55
C ARG A 113 -7.15 -8.47 15.79
N GLY A 114 -7.28 -9.27 16.86
CA GLY A 114 -8.46 -10.11 17.09
C GLY A 114 -8.75 -11.00 15.86
N ASP A 115 -10.03 -11.05 15.46
CA ASP A 115 -10.50 -11.80 14.28
C ASP A 115 -10.43 -10.99 12.97
N ASP A 116 -9.84 -9.80 12.98
CA ASP A 116 -9.75 -8.97 11.80
C ASP A 116 -8.89 -9.61 10.70
N ALA A 117 -9.34 -9.51 9.46
CA ALA A 117 -8.61 -10.00 8.30
C ALA A 117 -7.28 -9.24 8.12
N PHE A 118 -6.26 -9.95 7.66
CA PHE A 118 -4.99 -9.37 7.25
C PHE A 118 -4.62 -9.90 5.86
N GLN A 119 -3.99 -9.04 5.06
CA GLN A 119 -3.44 -9.40 3.77
C GLN A 119 -1.98 -8.90 3.70
N PRO A 120 -1.01 -9.78 3.40
CA PRO A 120 0.41 -9.39 3.34
C PRO A 120 0.69 -8.21 2.40
N ARG A 121 -0.06 -8.10 1.31
CA ARG A 121 0.05 -7.01 0.34
C ARG A 121 -0.18 -5.61 0.94
N TRP A 122 -0.89 -5.49 2.07
CA TRP A 122 -1.09 -4.20 2.75
C TRP A 122 0.19 -3.63 3.34
N LEU A 123 1.20 -4.49 3.57
CA LEU A 123 2.52 -4.07 4.01
C LEU A 123 3.24 -3.17 3.00
N THR A 124 2.87 -3.22 1.70
CA THR A 124 3.42 -2.30 0.69
C THR A 124 3.03 -0.84 0.92
N LEU A 125 1.98 -0.58 1.70
CA LEU A 125 1.59 0.75 2.16
C LEU A 125 2.08 1.00 3.60
N ALA A 126 1.96 0.01 4.48
CA ALA A 126 2.25 0.17 5.91
C ALA A 126 3.74 0.34 6.18
N VAL A 127 4.62 -0.46 5.55
CA VAL A 127 6.07 -0.41 5.81
C VAL A 127 6.69 0.95 5.42
N PRO A 128 6.47 1.51 4.21
CA PRO A 128 6.95 2.85 3.89
C PRO A 128 6.40 3.94 4.83
N ALA A 129 5.11 3.81 5.21
CA ALA A 129 4.49 4.74 6.15
C ALA A 129 5.21 4.77 7.51
N LEU A 130 5.60 3.60 8.04
CA LEU A 130 6.33 3.45 9.29
C LEU A 130 7.79 3.91 9.19
N LEU A 131 8.42 3.74 8.03
CA LEU A 131 9.80 4.15 7.75
C LEU A 131 9.92 5.64 7.39
N ARG A 132 8.86 6.42 7.49
CA ARG A 132 8.85 7.84 7.12
C ARG A 132 10.06 8.60 7.70
N GLY A 133 10.67 9.44 6.85
CA GLY A 133 11.83 10.26 7.21
C GLY A 133 13.18 9.55 7.03
N ARG A 134 13.19 8.25 6.71
CA ARG A 134 14.43 7.58 6.31
C ARG A 134 14.79 7.95 4.88
N THR A 135 16.08 8.17 4.66
CA THR A 135 16.64 8.40 3.33
C THR A 135 17.95 7.64 3.20
N ALA A 136 18.33 7.26 2.00
CA ALA A 136 19.61 6.61 1.73
C ALA A 136 20.25 7.13 0.43
N SER A 137 21.56 7.13 0.41
CA SER A 137 22.38 7.40 -0.77
C SER A 137 23.71 6.65 -0.62
N PRO A 138 23.99 5.66 -1.48
CA PRO A 138 23.17 5.17 -2.62
C PRO A 138 21.84 4.57 -2.17
N THR A 139 20.93 4.35 -3.14
CA THR A 139 19.67 3.62 -2.93
C THR A 139 19.93 2.24 -2.38
N VAL A 140 19.13 1.82 -1.40
CA VAL A 140 19.17 0.48 -0.79
C VAL A 140 17.85 -0.22 -0.97
N GLU A 141 17.89 -1.50 -1.29
CA GLU A 141 16.72 -2.35 -1.51
C GLU A 141 16.88 -3.71 -0.83
N ALA A 142 15.79 -4.23 -0.30
CA ALA A 142 15.70 -5.61 0.18
C ALA A 142 14.30 -6.18 -0.07
N GLY A 143 14.23 -7.47 -0.38
CA GLY A 143 13.00 -8.22 -0.44
C GLY A 143 12.51 -8.57 0.96
N ILE A 144 11.20 -8.45 1.15
CA ILE A 144 10.49 -8.95 2.33
C ILE A 144 9.39 -9.88 1.83
N GLU A 145 9.38 -11.11 2.33
CA GLU A 145 8.39 -12.12 1.97
C GLU A 145 7.56 -12.49 3.21
N VAL A 146 6.25 -12.34 3.09
CA VAL A 146 5.29 -12.63 4.18
C VAL A 146 4.19 -13.51 3.62
N GLU A 147 3.99 -14.70 4.18
CA GLU A 147 2.94 -15.65 3.77
C GLU A 147 2.92 -15.88 2.25
N GLY A 148 4.10 -15.94 1.60
CA GLY A 148 4.26 -16.14 0.16
C GLY A 148 4.10 -14.88 -0.69
N PHE A 149 3.79 -13.74 -0.10
CA PHE A 149 3.77 -12.45 -0.80
C PHE A 149 5.13 -11.77 -0.69
N LEU A 150 5.78 -11.56 -1.84
CA LEU A 150 7.07 -10.89 -1.94
C LEU A 150 6.88 -9.41 -2.31
N MET A 151 7.48 -8.52 -1.52
CA MET A 151 7.64 -7.11 -1.84
C MET A 151 9.10 -6.69 -1.73
N VAL A 152 9.50 -5.64 -2.43
CA VAL A 152 10.77 -4.94 -2.22
C VAL A 152 10.50 -3.68 -1.41
N VAL A 153 11.26 -3.49 -0.34
CA VAL A 153 11.35 -2.22 0.37
C VAL A 153 12.59 -1.50 -0.14
N ARG A 154 12.39 -0.30 -0.63
CA ARG A 154 13.43 0.60 -1.16
C ARG A 154 13.51 1.84 -0.30
N VAL A 155 14.72 2.27 0.01
CA VAL A 155 14.99 3.59 0.59
C VAL A 155 15.99 4.32 -0.30
N ASP A 156 15.64 5.49 -0.75
CA ASP A 156 16.48 6.38 -1.55
C ASP A 156 16.46 7.81 -1.02
N LYS A 157 16.90 8.78 -1.81
CA LYS A 157 16.89 10.20 -1.45
C LYS A 157 15.48 10.79 -1.31
N ALA A 158 14.49 10.23 -2.02
CA ALA A 158 13.10 10.66 -1.94
C ALA A 158 12.39 10.06 -0.72
N GLY A 159 12.93 8.98 -0.15
CA GLY A 159 12.38 8.32 1.03
C GLY A 159 12.07 6.84 0.81
N PRO A 160 11.31 6.22 1.74
CA PRO A 160 10.94 4.83 1.66
C PRO A 160 9.80 4.60 0.66
N SER A 161 9.86 3.49 -0.04
CA SER A 161 8.80 2.98 -0.92
C SER A 161 8.75 1.46 -0.87
N ALA A 162 7.63 0.87 -1.26
CA ALA A 162 7.53 -0.57 -1.43
C ALA A 162 6.69 -0.92 -2.66
N PHE A 163 7.07 -2.00 -3.34
CA PHE A 163 6.45 -2.46 -4.57
C PHE A 163 6.62 -3.97 -4.75
N VAL A 164 5.81 -4.57 -5.62
CA VAL A 164 5.96 -5.96 -6.02
C VAL A 164 7.04 -6.03 -7.11
N PRO A 165 8.12 -6.79 -6.91
CA PRO A 165 9.19 -6.87 -7.89
C PRO A 165 8.84 -7.78 -9.07
N ALA A 166 9.37 -7.45 -10.27
CA ALA A 166 9.29 -8.32 -11.44
C ALA A 166 10.22 -9.55 -11.32
N GLU A 167 11.36 -9.38 -10.64
CA GLU A 167 12.34 -10.45 -10.39
C GLU A 167 12.65 -10.53 -8.91
N ARG A 168 13.00 -11.74 -8.43
CA ARG A 168 13.34 -11.97 -7.02
C ARG A 168 14.64 -11.25 -6.66
N PRO A 169 14.66 -10.39 -5.61
CA PRO A 169 15.87 -9.71 -5.17
C PRO A 169 16.94 -10.70 -4.65
N SER A 170 18.21 -10.25 -4.65
CA SER A 170 19.33 -11.02 -4.10
C SER A 170 19.26 -11.17 -2.58
N THR A 171 18.69 -10.16 -1.90
CA THR A 171 18.43 -10.22 -0.45
C THR A 171 16.93 -10.32 -0.22
N VAL A 172 16.49 -11.37 0.44
CA VAL A 172 15.08 -11.58 0.84
C VAL A 172 15.02 -12.10 2.26
N LEU A 173 14.28 -11.43 3.11
CA LEU A 173 13.90 -11.91 4.44
C LEU A 173 12.46 -12.44 4.39
N THR A 174 12.28 -13.73 4.67
CA THR A 174 10.96 -14.32 4.90
C THR A 174 10.67 -14.28 6.39
N ALA A 175 9.61 -13.58 6.80
CA ALA A 175 9.29 -13.37 8.21
C ALA A 175 7.77 -13.28 8.44
N SER A 176 7.35 -13.30 9.71
CA SER A 176 5.95 -13.09 10.09
C SER A 176 5.52 -11.63 9.86
N PRO A 177 4.22 -11.34 9.71
CA PRO A 177 3.71 -9.98 9.66
C PRO A 177 4.16 -9.12 10.84
N ASP A 178 4.14 -9.69 12.05
CA ASP A 178 4.49 -8.98 13.29
C ASP A 178 5.99 -8.64 13.32
N THR A 179 6.86 -9.55 12.89
CA THR A 179 8.30 -9.32 12.76
C THR A 179 8.57 -8.18 11.75
N VAL A 180 7.87 -8.14 10.61
CA VAL A 180 8.05 -7.08 9.61
C VAL A 180 7.59 -5.70 10.14
N VAL A 181 6.47 -5.65 10.84
CA VAL A 181 6.00 -4.43 11.50
C VAL A 181 6.98 -4.03 12.61
N GLY A 182 7.46 -4.99 13.40
CA GLY A 182 8.47 -4.78 14.44
C GLY A 182 9.77 -4.20 13.89
N LEU A 183 10.26 -4.70 12.75
CA LEU A 183 11.40 -4.14 12.02
C LEU A 183 11.15 -2.68 11.62
N ALA A 184 9.99 -2.40 11.02
CA ALA A 184 9.67 -1.05 10.54
C ALA A 184 9.50 -0.03 11.67
N THR A 185 9.05 -0.47 12.84
CA THR A 185 8.91 0.36 14.05
C THR A 185 10.15 0.40 14.93
N GLY A 186 11.15 -0.47 14.68
CA GLY A 186 12.36 -0.61 15.50
C GLY A 186 12.15 -1.38 16.81
N THR A 187 11.02 -2.04 17.00
CA THR A 187 10.75 -2.90 18.17
C THR A 187 11.41 -4.28 18.04
N VAL A 188 11.65 -4.72 16.81
CA VAL A 188 12.44 -5.93 16.47
C VAL A 188 13.71 -5.50 15.76
N GLY A 189 14.85 -6.04 16.19
CA GLY A 189 16.14 -5.80 15.52
C GLY A 189 16.32 -6.69 14.29
N VAL A 190 17.16 -6.26 13.33
CA VAL A 190 17.42 -7.07 12.12
C VAL A 190 18.01 -8.44 12.45
N ASP A 191 18.93 -8.54 13.43
CA ASP A 191 19.54 -9.82 13.81
C ASP A 191 18.53 -10.78 14.45
N GLU A 192 17.59 -10.24 15.24
CA GLU A 192 16.47 -10.99 15.81
C GLU A 192 15.55 -11.51 14.69
N ALA A 193 15.15 -10.62 13.77
CA ALA A 193 14.30 -10.97 12.63
C ALA A 193 14.95 -12.04 11.71
N VAL A 194 16.26 -11.99 11.52
CA VAL A 194 17.01 -12.99 10.75
C VAL A 194 17.08 -14.34 11.49
N THR A 195 17.12 -14.31 12.82
CA THR A 195 17.12 -15.53 13.64
C THR A 195 15.75 -16.21 13.66
N GLU A 196 14.68 -15.44 13.70
CA GLU A 196 13.29 -15.92 13.71
C GLU A 196 12.76 -16.32 12.33
N GLY A 197 13.29 -15.67 11.29
CA GLY A 197 12.88 -15.84 9.91
C GLY A 197 13.86 -16.68 9.07
N VAL A 198 13.76 -16.51 7.76
CA VAL A 198 14.69 -17.11 6.80
C VAL A 198 15.30 -16.01 5.93
N LEU A 199 16.61 -15.80 6.04
CA LEU A 199 17.33 -14.85 5.20
C LEU A 199 17.97 -15.57 4.00
N GLN A 200 17.68 -15.06 2.80
CA GLN A 200 18.43 -15.33 1.58
C GLN A 200 19.29 -14.11 1.27
N GLY A 201 20.59 -14.29 1.05
CA GLY A 201 21.52 -13.19 0.75
C GLY A 201 22.12 -12.52 1.98
N ASP A 202 22.54 -11.26 1.86
CA ASP A 202 23.22 -10.49 2.90
C ASP A 202 22.24 -9.63 3.71
N ALA A 203 22.44 -9.54 5.03
CA ALA A 203 21.63 -8.72 5.92
C ALA A 203 21.94 -7.21 5.86
N SER A 204 23.05 -6.80 5.22
CA SER A 204 23.45 -5.38 5.18
C SER A 204 22.38 -4.44 4.61
N PRO A 205 21.66 -4.79 3.52
CA PRO A 205 20.56 -3.96 3.04
C PRO A 205 19.44 -3.79 4.07
N LEU A 206 19.10 -4.85 4.81
CA LEU A 206 18.09 -4.78 5.86
C LEU A 206 18.50 -3.83 6.99
N ARG A 207 19.76 -3.88 7.42
CA ARG A 207 20.30 -2.96 8.46
C ARG A 207 20.31 -1.51 8.00
N ALA A 208 20.47 -1.27 6.69
CA ALA A 208 20.42 0.08 6.13
C ALA A 208 18.99 0.63 6.01
N ILE A 209 18.01 -0.24 5.72
CA ILE A 209 16.60 0.10 5.56
C ILE A 209 15.93 0.30 6.92
N PHE A 210 16.04 -0.67 7.82
CA PHE A 210 15.28 -0.71 9.07
C PHE A 210 16.01 0.02 10.22
N PRO A 211 15.28 0.70 11.12
CA PRO A 211 15.88 1.33 12.28
C PRO A 211 16.55 0.26 13.19
N GLN A 212 17.70 0.63 13.75
CA GLN A 212 18.30 -0.20 14.78
C GLN A 212 17.47 -0.08 16.07
N ARG A 213 17.37 -1.18 16.82
CA ARG A 213 16.72 -1.18 18.14
C ARG A 213 17.43 -0.19 19.05
N GLN A 214 16.68 0.76 19.63
CA GLN A 214 17.17 1.69 20.65
C GLN A 214 17.23 0.99 22.00
#